data_580e2c5c7460e3050496119e4417268e
#
_entry.id   580e2c5c7460e3050496119e4417268e
#
_cell.length_a   1.000
_cell.length_b   1.000
_cell.length_c   1.000
_cell.angle_alpha   90.00
_cell.angle_beta   90.00
_cell.angle_gamma   90.00
#
_symmetry.space_group_name_H-M   'P 1'
#
loop_
_entity.id
_entity.type
_entity.pdbx_description
1 polymer ?
#
loop_
_entity_poly.entity_id
_entity_poly.type
_entity_poly.pdbx_seq_one_letter_code
_entity_poly.pdbx_strand_id
1 'polypeptide(L)'
;MTSPSPRVVRDVLVAAEAKLAEAAVENPLLDAEWIVAHVLGKERLKLALSDDEQLIASEVELVSQLVGRRASRVPLQYVLGNALFADLDLK
;
A
#
# COMPACT_ATOMS: atom_id res chain seq x y z
N MET A 1 -17.16 -8.86 19.97
CA MET A 1 -17.14 -8.08 18.87
C MET A 1 -15.79 -7.87 18.33
N THR A 2 -15.61 -8.15 17.15
CA THR A 2 -14.32 -7.98 16.54
C THR A 2 -14.15 -6.57 16.12
N SER A 3 -12.95 -6.09 16.16
CA SER A 3 -12.72 -4.77 15.64
C SER A 3 -12.82 -4.83 14.13
N PRO A 4 -13.36 -3.79 13.53
CA PRO A 4 -13.47 -3.76 12.09
C PRO A 4 -12.10 -3.67 11.45
N SER A 5 -11.95 -4.33 10.34
CA SER A 5 -10.74 -4.20 9.58
C SER A 5 -10.69 -2.82 8.96
N PRO A 6 -9.51 -2.22 8.86
CA PRO A 6 -9.41 -0.94 8.16
C PRO A 6 -9.77 -1.13 6.70
N ARG A 7 -10.71 -0.35 6.23
CA ARG A 7 -11.14 -0.45 4.85
C ARG A 7 -11.18 0.87 4.12
N VAL A 8 -11.18 1.99 4.84
CA VAL A 8 -11.08 3.27 4.15
C VAL A 8 -9.62 3.59 3.95
N VAL A 9 -9.34 4.36 2.93
CA VAL A 9 -7.95 4.68 2.56
C VAL A 9 -7.20 5.22 3.76
N ARG A 10 -7.82 6.15 4.51
CA ARG A 10 -7.15 6.74 5.66
C ARG A 10 -6.71 5.68 6.66
N ASP A 11 -7.60 4.77 6.99
CA ASP A 11 -7.29 3.75 7.99
C ASP A 11 -6.26 2.76 7.46
N VAL A 12 -6.36 2.40 6.19
CA VAL A 12 -5.42 1.49 5.60
C VAL A 12 -4.03 2.11 5.57
N LEU A 13 -3.96 3.41 5.28
CA LEU A 13 -2.67 4.10 5.30
C LEU A 13 -2.05 4.10 6.69
N VAL A 14 -2.87 4.35 7.72
CA VAL A 14 -2.36 4.36 9.08
C VAL A 14 -1.82 2.98 9.45
N ALA A 15 -2.56 1.95 9.13
CA ALA A 15 -2.12 0.59 9.45
C ALA A 15 -0.85 0.22 8.70
N ALA A 16 -0.79 0.59 7.42
CA ALA A 16 0.39 0.29 6.61
C ALA A 16 1.61 1.05 7.12
N GLU A 17 1.41 2.32 7.44
CA GLU A 17 2.51 3.13 7.96
C GLU A 17 3.06 2.53 9.25
N ALA A 18 2.16 2.11 10.16
CA ALA A 18 2.60 1.55 11.42
C ALA A 18 3.44 0.29 11.21
N LYS A 19 3.00 -0.55 10.29
CA LYS A 19 3.72 -1.78 10.04
C LYS A 19 5.10 -1.51 9.44
N LEU A 20 5.16 -0.57 8.52
CA LEU A 20 6.43 -0.22 7.90
C LEU A 20 7.36 0.46 8.89
N ALA A 21 6.80 1.27 9.78
CA ALA A 21 7.62 1.91 10.80
C ALA A 21 8.21 0.88 11.75
N GLU A 22 7.44 -0.15 12.09
CA GLU A 22 7.96 -1.21 12.93
C GLU A 22 9.13 -1.92 12.28
N ALA A 23 9.12 -1.99 10.97
CA ALA A 23 10.19 -2.64 10.23
C ALA A 23 11.36 -1.69 9.96
N ALA A 24 11.31 -0.49 10.51
CA ALA A 24 12.38 0.50 10.36
C ALA A 24 12.54 0.97 8.93
N VAL A 25 11.47 0.98 8.19
CA VAL A 25 11.48 1.55 6.85
C VAL A 25 11.66 3.05 6.98
N GLU A 26 12.47 3.62 6.11
CA GLU A 26 12.91 5.00 6.25
C GLU A 26 11.77 6.00 6.14
N ASN A 27 10.88 5.81 5.18
CA ASN A 27 9.76 6.72 4.98
C ASN A 27 8.47 5.92 4.97
N PRO A 28 8.01 5.48 6.14
CA PRO A 28 6.88 4.53 6.16
C PRO A 28 5.61 5.11 5.58
N LEU A 29 5.30 6.37 5.86
CA LEU A 29 4.06 6.92 5.30
C LEU A 29 4.14 7.05 3.80
N LEU A 30 5.27 7.52 3.29
CA LEU A 30 5.41 7.68 1.86
C LEU A 30 5.30 6.33 1.15
N ASP A 31 5.96 5.32 1.69
CA ASP A 31 5.88 4.00 1.09
C ASP A 31 4.47 3.44 1.18
N ALA A 32 3.77 3.67 2.29
CA ALA A 32 2.40 3.24 2.42
C ALA A 32 1.52 3.90 1.37
N GLU A 33 1.72 5.19 1.13
CA GLU A 33 0.95 5.89 0.13
C GLU A 33 1.17 5.32 -1.26
N TRP A 34 2.43 5.03 -1.60
CA TRP A 34 2.71 4.44 -2.90
C TRP A 34 2.03 3.09 -3.05
N ILE A 35 2.06 2.28 -2.01
CA ILE A 35 1.46 0.94 -2.07
C ILE A 35 -0.04 1.04 -2.25
N VAL A 36 -0.70 1.87 -1.44
CA VAL A 36 -2.15 1.98 -1.52
C VAL A 36 -2.56 2.57 -2.88
N ALA A 37 -1.82 3.58 -3.34
CA ALA A 37 -2.13 4.17 -4.64
C ALA A 37 -2.00 3.14 -5.75
N HIS A 38 -0.98 2.30 -5.67
CA HIS A 38 -0.78 1.27 -6.67
C HIS A 38 -1.96 0.29 -6.70
N VAL A 39 -2.39 -0.15 -5.52
CA VAL A 39 -3.50 -1.10 -5.43
C VAL A 39 -4.78 -0.49 -5.99
N LEU A 40 -5.01 0.79 -5.72
CA LEU A 40 -6.22 1.43 -6.17
C LEU A 40 -6.14 1.94 -7.60
N GLY A 41 -4.95 1.92 -8.20
CA GLY A 41 -4.79 2.44 -9.54
C GLY A 41 -4.91 3.95 -9.61
N LYS A 42 -4.52 4.64 -8.53
CA LYS A 42 -4.61 6.08 -8.46
C LYS A 42 -3.22 6.67 -8.31
N GLU A 43 -3.11 7.94 -8.62
CA GLU A 43 -1.89 8.67 -8.35
C GLU A 43 -1.75 8.90 -6.86
N ARG A 44 -0.52 8.80 -6.37
CA ARG A 44 -0.30 8.95 -4.94
C ARG A 44 -0.84 10.27 -4.39
N LEU A 45 -0.65 11.35 -5.14
CA LEU A 45 -1.08 12.65 -4.66
C LEU A 45 -2.59 12.77 -4.56
N LYS A 46 -3.31 11.91 -5.24
CA LYS A 46 -4.77 11.96 -5.18
C LYS A 46 -5.35 11.18 -4.03
N LEU A 47 -4.52 10.47 -3.29
CA LEU A 47 -5.02 9.73 -2.14
C LEU A 47 -5.61 10.66 -1.09
N ALA A 48 -5.03 11.84 -0.93
CA ALA A 48 -5.53 12.78 0.07
C ALA A 48 -6.96 13.21 -0.25
N LEU A 49 -7.32 13.20 -1.52
CA LEU A 49 -8.68 13.56 -1.92
C LEU A 49 -9.64 12.40 -1.80
N SER A 50 -9.11 11.20 -1.60
CA SER A 50 -9.93 10.00 -1.53
C SER A 50 -9.73 9.26 -0.21
N ASP A 51 -9.37 9.97 0.84
CA ASP A 51 -9.00 9.29 2.07
C ASP A 51 -10.17 8.62 2.75
N ASP A 52 -11.40 8.94 2.39
CA ASP A 52 -12.56 8.26 2.93
C ASP A 52 -13.12 7.23 1.97
N GLU A 53 -12.44 7.00 0.86
CA GLU A 53 -12.86 5.97 -0.08
C GLU A 53 -12.60 4.60 0.53
N GLN A 54 -13.49 3.66 0.25
CA GLN A 54 -13.36 2.33 0.83
C GLN A 54 -12.67 1.39 -0.14
N LEU A 55 -11.90 0.47 0.43
CA LEU A 55 -11.29 -0.59 -0.34
C LEU A 55 -12.12 -1.85 -0.16
N ILE A 56 -12.20 -2.66 -1.19
CA ILE A 56 -12.81 -3.98 -1.04
C ILE A 56 -11.81 -4.93 -0.39
N ALA A 57 -12.32 -6.07 0.06
CA ALA A 57 -11.50 -6.99 0.84
C ALA A 57 -10.25 -7.43 0.10
N SER A 58 -10.37 -7.69 -1.19
CA SER A 58 -9.20 -8.14 -1.95
C SER A 58 -8.15 -7.04 -2.05
N GLU A 59 -8.58 -5.79 -2.10
CA GLU A 59 -7.64 -4.69 -2.13
C GLU A 59 -6.91 -4.54 -0.80
N VAL A 60 -7.66 -4.69 0.29
CA VAL A 60 -7.04 -4.64 1.61
C VAL A 60 -5.99 -5.73 1.75
N GLU A 61 -6.33 -6.92 1.30
CA GLU A 61 -5.39 -8.02 1.39
C GLU A 61 -4.15 -7.77 0.53
N LEU A 62 -4.35 -7.23 -0.66
CA LEU A 62 -3.21 -6.94 -1.53
C LEU A 62 -2.31 -5.90 -0.89
N VAL A 63 -2.89 -4.86 -0.29
CA VAL A 63 -2.07 -3.88 0.41
C VAL A 63 -1.28 -4.56 1.51
N SER A 64 -1.92 -5.45 2.26
CA SER A 64 -1.23 -6.14 3.34
C SER A 64 -0.05 -6.95 2.83
N GLN A 65 -0.23 -7.64 1.70
CA GLN A 65 0.85 -8.42 1.12
C GLN A 65 2.01 -7.55 0.67
N LEU A 66 1.69 -6.44 0.01
CA LEU A 66 2.74 -5.56 -0.48
C LEU A 66 3.47 -4.89 0.68
N VAL A 67 2.73 -4.50 1.72
CA VAL A 67 3.36 -3.93 2.90
C VAL A 67 4.27 -4.96 3.56
N GLY A 68 3.83 -6.20 3.64
CA GLY A 68 4.67 -7.25 4.20
C GLY A 68 5.96 -7.43 3.43
N ARG A 69 5.90 -7.38 2.11
CA ARG A 69 7.10 -7.50 1.29
C ARG A 69 8.04 -6.32 1.55
N ARG A 70 7.49 -5.11 1.60
CA ARG A 70 8.32 -3.96 1.86
C ARG A 70 8.96 -4.04 3.24
N ALA A 71 8.18 -4.50 4.22
CA ALA A 71 8.71 -4.67 5.57
C ALA A 71 9.81 -5.71 5.63
N SER A 72 9.84 -6.63 4.69
CA SER A 72 10.89 -7.64 4.60
C SER A 72 12.11 -7.15 3.87
N ARG A 73 12.20 -5.86 3.65
CA ARG A 73 13.37 -5.22 3.03
C ARG A 73 13.42 -5.34 1.52
N VAL A 74 12.33 -5.72 0.89
CA VAL A 74 12.25 -5.65 -0.55
C VAL A 74 12.14 -4.18 -0.94
N PRO A 75 12.99 -3.68 -1.84
CA PRO A 75 12.88 -2.27 -2.24
C PRO A 75 11.51 -1.95 -2.79
N LEU A 76 11.03 -0.76 -2.50
CA LEU A 76 9.68 -0.37 -2.89
C LEU A 76 9.46 -0.53 -4.39
N GLN A 77 10.45 -0.16 -5.19
CA GLN A 77 10.30 -0.27 -6.63
C GLN A 77 10.09 -1.71 -7.06
N TYR A 78 10.66 -2.67 -6.33
CA TYR A 78 10.43 -4.07 -6.65
C TYR A 78 9.05 -4.51 -6.19
N VAL A 79 8.60 -4.01 -5.03
CA VAL A 79 7.27 -4.35 -4.55
C VAL A 79 6.21 -3.90 -5.54
N LEU A 80 6.33 -2.68 -6.02
CA LEU A 80 5.36 -2.12 -6.96
C LEU A 80 5.66 -2.53 -8.39
N GLY A 81 6.92 -2.65 -8.69
CA GLY A 81 7.35 -2.86 -10.05
C GLY A 81 7.05 -4.23 -10.58
N ASN A 82 6.81 -5.18 -9.69
CA ASN A 82 6.48 -6.51 -10.18
C ASN A 82 5.32 -6.47 -11.16
N ALA A 83 4.31 -5.69 -10.87
CA ALA A 83 3.19 -5.59 -11.78
C ALA A 83 3.49 -4.67 -12.93
N LEU A 84 4.16 -3.56 -12.66
CA LEU A 84 4.43 -2.58 -13.69
C LEU A 84 5.44 -3.11 -14.69
N PHE A 85 6.49 -3.72 -14.16
CA PHE A 85 7.57 -4.16 -15.03
C PHE A 85 7.17 -5.34 -15.88
N ALA A 86 6.23 -6.12 -15.40
CA ALA A 86 5.73 -7.21 -16.22
C ALA A 86 5.18 -6.66 -17.52
N ASP A 87 4.48 -5.56 -17.44
CA ASP A 87 3.93 -4.94 -18.63
C ASP A 87 5.02 -4.35 -19.49
N LEU A 88 5.95 -3.67 -18.86
CA LEU A 88 6.98 -2.96 -19.60
C LEU A 88 7.94 -3.92 -20.24
N ASP A 89 8.23 -5.00 -19.57
CA ASP A 89 9.17 -5.95 -20.09
C ASP A 89 8.73 -6.56 -21.37
N LEU A 90 7.46 -6.56 -21.56
CA LEU A 90 6.97 -7.15 -22.74
C LEU A 90 7.23 -6.32 -23.95
N LYS A 91 7.65 -5.32 -23.70
CA LYS A 91 7.81 -4.52 -24.76
C LYS A 91 8.92 -4.44 -25.31
#